data_f1c1d079460e93bc841c0bfc4c441cc0
#
_entry.id   f1c1d079460e93bc841c0bfc4c441cc0
#
_cell.length_a   1.000
_cell.length_b   1.000
_cell.length_c   1.000
_cell.angle_alpha   90.00
_cell.angle_beta   90.00
_cell.angle_gamma   90.00
#
_symmetry.space_group_name_H-M   'P 1'
#
loop_
_entity.id
_entity.type
_entity.pdbx_description
1 polymer ?
#
loop_
_entity_poly.entity_id
_entity_poly.type
_entity_poly.pdbx_seq_one_letter_code
_entity_poly.pdbx_strand_id
1 'polypeptide(L)'
;MLTSLDYYRVFYYVAKHRSFTRAAEVLTTSQPTVTRTVKNLENDLGCRLFERDRRGVVLTAEGELLYSYVAPAYERILRGEEKFAGRNSMQGGSVYVSATETSLHCFLLEKLGAFHDKCPQIKLRVSNVSTTQAIENVAVGRSDFAFVASPAEIPEPLKSTPLRKFRDILVGNARYSELSGGSYEL
;
A
#
# COMPACT_ATOMS: atom_id res chain seq x y z
N MET A 1 14.18 18.00 -19.48
CA MET A 1 13.24 19.03 -18.98
C MET A 1 12.43 18.36 -17.90
N LEU A 2 12.37 18.90 -16.67
CA LEU A 2 11.58 18.29 -15.61
C LEU A 2 10.10 18.59 -15.88
N THR A 3 9.32 17.56 -16.19
CA THR A 3 7.88 17.64 -16.34
C THR A 3 7.23 18.11 -15.04
N SER A 4 6.16 18.91 -15.12
CA SER A 4 5.48 19.45 -13.92
C SER A 4 4.99 18.33 -12.99
N LEU A 5 5.20 18.48 -11.68
CA LEU A 5 4.70 17.54 -10.68
C LEU A 5 3.17 17.40 -10.73
N ASP A 6 2.48 18.45 -11.19
CA ASP A 6 1.03 18.41 -11.37
C ASP A 6 0.58 17.39 -12.44
N TYR A 7 1.39 17.16 -13.48
CA TYR A 7 1.10 16.14 -14.49
C TYR A 7 1.15 14.74 -13.89
N TYR A 8 2.12 14.46 -13.03
CA TYR A 8 2.22 13.18 -12.31
C TYR A 8 1.09 13.01 -11.30
N ARG A 9 0.63 14.08 -10.67
CA ARG A 9 -0.55 14.06 -9.80
C ARG A 9 -1.80 13.63 -10.57
N VAL A 10 -2.06 14.25 -11.71
CA VAL A 10 -3.20 13.92 -12.55
C VAL A 10 -3.11 12.49 -13.07
N PHE A 11 -1.94 12.07 -13.56
CA PHE A 11 -1.66 10.70 -13.99
C PHE A 11 -1.97 9.69 -12.88
N TYR A 12 -1.49 9.93 -11.66
CA TYR A 12 -1.75 9.08 -10.50
C TYR A 12 -3.25 8.86 -10.26
N TYR A 13 -4.05 9.92 -10.27
CA TYR A 13 -5.48 9.80 -10.02
C TYR A 13 -6.23 9.10 -11.15
N VAL A 14 -5.85 9.33 -12.42
CA VAL A 14 -6.44 8.60 -13.55
C VAL A 14 -6.13 7.12 -13.48
N ALA A 15 -4.88 6.76 -13.18
CA ALA A 15 -4.45 5.37 -13.01
C ALA A 15 -5.16 4.68 -11.85
N LYS A 16 -5.20 5.33 -10.69
CA LYS A 16 -5.84 4.82 -9.47
C LYS A 16 -7.33 4.55 -9.64
N HIS A 17 -8.05 5.44 -10.33
CA HIS A 17 -9.50 5.32 -10.52
C HIS A 17 -9.89 4.63 -11.83
N ARG A 18 -8.93 4.37 -12.72
CA ARG A 18 -9.16 3.86 -14.08
C ARG A 18 -10.22 4.63 -14.85
N SER A 19 -10.31 5.95 -14.60
CA SER A 19 -11.34 6.83 -15.13
C SER A 19 -10.91 8.29 -15.11
N PHE A 20 -10.93 8.93 -16.28
CA PHE A 20 -10.67 10.36 -16.43
C PHE A 20 -11.74 11.23 -15.72
N THR A 21 -13.01 10.80 -15.81
CA THR A 21 -14.13 11.51 -15.17
C THR A 21 -14.00 11.47 -13.65
N ARG A 22 -13.73 10.27 -13.09
CA ARG A 22 -13.57 10.12 -11.65
C ARG A 22 -12.36 10.86 -11.11
N ALA A 23 -11.25 10.86 -11.88
CA ALA A 23 -10.07 11.65 -11.52
C ALA A 23 -10.38 13.16 -11.51
N ALA A 24 -11.16 13.65 -12.49
CA ALA A 24 -11.59 15.06 -12.54
C ALA A 24 -12.43 15.47 -11.32
N GLU A 25 -13.37 14.61 -10.90
CA GLU A 25 -14.16 14.81 -9.69
C GLU A 25 -13.29 14.95 -8.44
N VAL A 26 -12.38 13.99 -8.25
CA VAL A 26 -11.47 13.97 -7.08
C VAL A 26 -10.52 15.18 -7.08
N LEU A 27 -10.05 15.60 -8.26
CA LEU A 27 -9.17 16.76 -8.43
C LEU A 27 -9.90 18.09 -8.46
N THR A 28 -11.23 18.08 -8.35
CA THR A 28 -12.09 19.29 -8.41
C THR A 28 -11.80 20.10 -9.68
N THR A 29 -11.71 19.43 -10.83
CA THR A 29 -11.41 20.03 -12.14
C THR A 29 -12.29 19.43 -13.24
N SER A 30 -12.15 19.90 -14.48
CA SER A 30 -12.90 19.37 -15.61
C SER A 30 -12.21 18.15 -16.26
N GLN A 31 -12.99 17.21 -16.76
CA GLN A 31 -12.47 16.04 -17.49
C GLN A 31 -11.63 16.44 -18.73
N PRO A 32 -11.97 17.47 -19.53
CA PRO A 32 -11.09 17.94 -20.59
C PRO A 32 -9.72 18.42 -20.11
N THR A 33 -9.65 19.07 -18.94
CA THR A 33 -8.40 19.49 -18.32
C THR A 33 -7.55 18.27 -17.97
N VAL A 34 -8.12 17.26 -17.30
CA VAL A 34 -7.44 15.99 -16.96
C VAL A 34 -6.90 15.32 -18.23
N THR A 35 -7.74 15.24 -19.27
CA THR A 35 -7.33 14.64 -20.56
C THR A 35 -6.15 15.38 -21.20
N ARG A 36 -6.20 16.71 -21.19
CA ARG A 36 -5.12 17.55 -21.73
C ARG A 36 -3.83 17.39 -20.95
N THR A 37 -3.93 17.36 -19.62
CA THR A 37 -2.76 17.19 -18.75
C THR A 37 -2.08 15.85 -18.97
N VAL A 38 -2.85 14.75 -19.08
CA VAL A 38 -2.29 13.42 -19.38
C VAL A 38 -1.65 13.41 -20.77
N LYS A 39 -2.29 14.00 -21.80
CA LYS A 39 -1.68 14.11 -23.14
C LYS A 39 -0.36 14.88 -23.13
N ASN A 40 -0.28 15.95 -22.36
CA ASN A 40 0.95 16.71 -22.22
C ASN A 40 2.06 15.85 -21.59
N LEU A 41 1.74 15.07 -20.55
CA LEU A 41 2.69 14.12 -19.94
C LEU A 41 3.15 13.05 -20.96
N GLU A 42 2.22 12.47 -21.72
CA GLU A 42 2.52 11.50 -22.78
C GLU A 42 3.45 12.10 -23.86
N ASN A 43 3.19 13.35 -24.25
CA ASN A 43 4.03 14.06 -25.21
C ASN A 43 5.42 14.34 -24.64
N ASP A 44 5.53 14.77 -23.38
CA ASP A 44 6.81 15.05 -22.71
C ASP A 44 7.66 13.78 -22.57
N LEU A 45 7.02 12.64 -22.36
CA LEU A 45 7.68 11.33 -22.20
C LEU A 45 7.85 10.57 -23.53
N GLY A 46 7.18 11.01 -24.60
CA GLY A 46 7.25 10.40 -25.92
C GLY A 46 6.56 9.03 -26.04
N CYS A 47 5.67 8.69 -25.09
CA CYS A 47 4.99 7.41 -25.07
C CYS A 47 3.54 7.54 -24.59
N ARG A 48 2.70 6.57 -24.94
CA ARG A 48 1.35 6.48 -24.38
C ARG A 48 1.38 5.80 -23.03
N LEU A 49 0.62 6.36 -22.07
CA LEU A 49 0.52 5.84 -20.71
C LEU A 49 -0.82 5.13 -20.46
N PHE A 50 -1.84 5.48 -21.26
CA PHE A 50 -3.18 4.90 -21.16
C PHE A 50 -3.69 4.41 -22.51
N GLU A 51 -4.45 3.34 -22.46
CA GLU A 51 -5.25 2.85 -23.57
C GLU A 51 -6.69 2.59 -23.14
N ARG A 52 -7.59 2.42 -24.14
CA ARG A 52 -8.99 2.08 -23.88
C ARG A 52 -9.19 0.61 -24.15
N ASP A 53 -9.68 -0.09 -23.14
CA ASP A 53 -10.17 -1.45 -23.24
C ASP A 53 -11.70 -1.47 -23.06
N ARG A 54 -12.33 -2.64 -23.29
CA ARG A 54 -13.76 -2.89 -23.04
C ARG A 54 -14.20 -2.61 -21.61
N ARG A 55 -13.27 -2.61 -20.67
CA ARG A 55 -13.44 -2.33 -19.24
C ARG A 55 -13.19 -0.87 -18.86
N GLY A 56 -12.85 -0.01 -19.82
CA GLY A 56 -12.56 1.40 -19.58
C GLY A 56 -11.13 1.81 -19.88
N VAL A 57 -10.52 2.58 -18.98
CA VAL A 57 -9.16 3.09 -19.11
C VAL A 57 -8.19 2.15 -18.38
N VAL A 58 -7.18 1.67 -19.09
CA VAL A 58 -6.11 0.81 -18.54
C VAL A 58 -4.75 1.44 -18.82
N LEU A 59 -3.75 1.08 -18.01
CA LEU A 59 -2.37 1.49 -18.23
C LEU A 59 -1.75 0.67 -19.36
N THR A 60 -0.89 1.30 -20.16
CA THR A 60 0.05 0.61 -21.06
C THR A 60 1.19 0.01 -20.25
N ALA A 61 2.10 -0.75 -20.85
CA ALA A 61 3.31 -1.24 -20.21
C ALA A 61 4.18 -0.09 -19.65
N GLU A 62 4.33 0.98 -20.43
CA GLU A 62 5.01 2.21 -20.02
C GLU A 62 4.27 2.92 -18.89
N GLY A 63 2.93 2.93 -18.95
CA GLY A 63 2.07 3.46 -17.91
C GLY A 63 2.21 2.69 -16.59
N GLU A 64 2.23 1.36 -16.63
CA GLU A 64 2.46 0.52 -15.44
C GLU A 64 3.85 0.77 -14.85
N LEU A 65 4.87 0.86 -15.70
CA LEU A 65 6.22 1.19 -15.26
C LEU A 65 6.26 2.55 -14.56
N LEU A 66 5.70 3.59 -15.18
CA LEU A 66 5.64 4.92 -14.58
C LEU A 66 4.83 4.93 -13.28
N TYR A 67 3.71 4.22 -13.24
CA TYR A 67 2.86 4.14 -12.06
C TYR A 67 3.58 3.49 -10.88
N SER A 68 4.42 2.49 -11.12
CA SER A 68 5.22 1.85 -10.08
C SER A 68 6.16 2.82 -9.33
N TYR A 69 6.63 3.88 -10.00
CA TYR A 69 7.43 4.95 -9.39
C TYR A 69 6.58 6.08 -8.83
N VAL A 70 5.58 6.54 -9.59
CA VAL A 70 4.77 7.72 -9.23
C VAL A 70 3.88 7.43 -8.03
N ALA A 71 3.22 6.27 -7.97
CA ALA A 71 2.27 5.97 -6.91
C ALA A 71 2.91 6.02 -5.52
N PRO A 72 4.04 5.32 -5.25
CA PRO A 72 4.66 5.38 -3.92
C PRO A 72 5.18 6.77 -3.57
N ALA A 73 5.73 7.50 -4.55
CA ALA A 73 6.23 8.85 -4.33
C ALA A 73 5.10 9.83 -3.96
N TYR A 74 4.01 9.80 -4.72
CA TYR A 74 2.86 10.68 -4.49
C TYR A 74 2.12 10.35 -3.19
N GLU A 75 1.92 9.07 -2.89
CA GLU A 75 1.34 8.62 -1.62
C GLU A 75 2.20 9.02 -0.41
N ARG A 76 3.51 9.12 -0.59
CA ARG A 76 4.42 9.61 0.46
C ARG A 76 4.25 11.12 0.69
N ILE A 77 4.03 11.90 -0.37
CA ILE A 77 3.71 13.33 -0.27
C ILE A 77 2.40 13.52 0.49
N LEU A 78 1.33 12.83 0.09
CA LEU A 78 0.02 12.92 0.75
C LEU A 78 0.09 12.59 2.24
N ARG A 79 0.86 11.56 2.61
CA ARG A 79 1.10 11.23 4.02
C ARG A 79 1.87 12.30 4.77
N GLY A 80 2.83 12.94 4.11
CA GLY A 80 3.52 14.10 4.67
C GLY A 80 2.52 15.21 5.02
N GLU A 81 1.65 15.57 4.08
CA GLU A 81 0.60 16.57 4.27
C GLU A 81 -0.37 16.18 5.40
N GLU A 82 -0.82 14.92 5.48
CA GLU A 82 -1.65 14.42 6.57
C GLU A 82 -0.96 14.56 7.95
N LYS A 83 0.35 14.27 8.02
CA LYS A 83 1.14 14.44 9.26
C LYS A 83 1.23 15.91 9.67
N PHE A 84 1.34 16.85 8.73
CA PHE A 84 1.31 18.28 9.03
C PHE A 84 -0.07 18.75 9.47
N ALA A 85 -1.12 18.31 8.77
CA ALA A 85 -2.50 18.64 9.15
C ALA A 85 -2.85 18.13 10.56
N GLY A 86 -2.40 16.92 10.91
CA GLY A 86 -2.57 16.34 12.26
C GLY A 86 -1.79 17.06 13.36
N ARG A 87 -0.68 17.73 13.04
CA ARG A 87 0.08 18.55 14.03
C ARG A 87 -0.60 19.89 14.35
N ASN A 88 -1.35 20.45 13.42
CA ASN A 88 -2.05 21.73 13.58
C ASN A 88 -3.47 21.57 14.14
N SER A 89 -4.03 20.36 14.07
CA SER A 89 -5.28 20.02 14.74
C SER A 89 -4.96 19.03 15.86
N MET A 90 -5.45 19.27 17.08
CA MET A 90 -5.47 18.27 18.16
C MET A 90 -6.28 17.00 17.79
N GLN A 91 -6.63 16.84 16.55
CA GLN A 91 -7.41 15.75 15.95
C GLN A 91 -6.46 14.75 15.31
N GLY A 92 -5.93 13.84 16.08
CA GLY A 92 -5.25 12.58 15.73
C GLY A 92 -4.66 12.41 14.33
N GLY A 93 -3.53 11.74 14.24
CA GLY A 93 -2.87 11.34 12.99
C GLY A 93 -3.42 10.04 12.40
N SER A 94 -2.83 9.59 11.30
CA SER A 94 -3.04 8.24 10.75
C SER A 94 -1.79 7.38 10.96
N VAL A 95 -1.98 6.12 11.36
CA VAL A 95 -0.92 5.10 11.43
C VAL A 95 -1.21 4.03 10.38
N TYR A 96 -0.24 3.77 9.52
CA TYR A 96 -0.32 2.80 8.43
C TYR A 96 0.46 1.55 8.82
N VAL A 97 -0.21 0.42 8.79
CA VAL A 97 0.34 -0.88 9.18
C VAL A 97 0.18 -1.87 8.05
N SER A 98 1.27 -2.55 7.68
CA SER A 98 1.22 -3.74 6.83
C SER A 98 1.36 -4.98 7.71
N ALA A 99 0.55 -6.00 7.47
CA ALA A 99 0.61 -7.23 8.23
C ALA A 99 0.38 -8.45 7.34
N THR A 100 1.06 -9.55 7.64
CA THR A 100 0.68 -10.86 7.09
C THR A 100 -0.59 -11.35 7.79
N GLU A 101 -1.34 -12.22 7.13
CA GLU A 101 -2.58 -12.77 7.67
C GLU A 101 -2.38 -13.43 9.03
N THR A 102 -1.33 -14.25 9.17
CA THR A 102 -0.97 -14.88 10.43
C THR A 102 -0.68 -13.85 11.52
N SER A 103 0.13 -12.84 11.24
CA SER A 103 0.47 -11.80 12.22
C SER A 103 -0.74 -10.96 12.59
N LEU A 104 -1.62 -10.69 11.63
CA LEU A 104 -2.86 -9.94 11.84
C LEU A 104 -3.78 -10.69 12.81
N HIS A 105 -4.08 -11.96 12.53
CA HIS A 105 -5.03 -12.74 13.32
C HIS A 105 -4.46 -13.21 14.67
N CYS A 106 -3.20 -13.67 14.69
CA CYS A 106 -2.62 -14.25 15.90
C CYS A 106 -2.16 -13.20 16.92
N PHE A 107 -1.96 -11.95 16.53
CA PHE A 107 -1.40 -10.94 17.42
C PHE A 107 -2.05 -9.57 17.29
N LEU A 108 -2.18 -9.04 16.08
CA LEU A 108 -2.37 -7.61 15.87
C LEU A 108 -3.81 -7.16 16.15
N LEU A 109 -4.82 -7.93 15.75
CA LEU A 109 -6.24 -7.52 15.88
C LEU A 109 -6.61 -7.17 17.32
N GLU A 110 -6.20 -7.98 18.29
CA GLU A 110 -6.45 -7.71 19.72
C GLU A 110 -5.81 -6.39 20.17
N LYS A 111 -4.58 -6.14 19.70
CA LYS A 111 -3.84 -4.94 20.09
C LYS A 111 -4.35 -3.69 19.40
N LEU A 112 -4.85 -3.80 18.16
CA LEU A 112 -5.48 -2.69 17.45
C LEU A 112 -6.76 -2.24 18.14
N GLY A 113 -7.60 -3.17 18.62
CA GLY A 113 -8.79 -2.85 19.40
C GLY A 113 -8.44 -2.06 20.67
N ALA A 114 -7.53 -2.61 21.49
CA ALA A 114 -7.08 -1.95 22.72
C ALA A 114 -6.39 -0.60 22.47
N PHE A 115 -5.71 -0.42 21.34
CA PHE A 115 -5.12 0.85 20.94
C PHE A 115 -6.19 1.87 20.53
N HIS A 116 -7.19 1.43 19.75
CA HIS A 116 -8.29 2.29 19.32
C HIS A 116 -9.10 2.83 20.51
N ASP A 117 -9.35 1.98 21.50
CA ASP A 117 -10.06 2.37 22.73
C ASP A 117 -9.31 3.47 23.53
N LYS A 118 -7.97 3.40 23.52
CA LYS A 118 -7.12 4.39 24.19
C LYS A 118 -6.90 5.67 23.37
N CYS A 119 -6.90 5.55 22.06
CA CYS A 119 -6.54 6.62 21.14
C CYS A 119 -7.55 6.72 19.98
N PRO A 120 -8.84 6.98 20.24
CA PRO A 120 -9.90 6.95 19.21
C PRO A 120 -9.72 8.02 18.13
N GLN A 121 -8.96 9.06 18.41
CA GLN A 121 -8.63 10.12 17.46
C GLN A 121 -7.58 9.69 16.41
N ILE A 122 -6.86 8.57 16.62
CA ILE A 122 -5.85 8.08 15.67
C ILE A 122 -6.51 7.12 14.69
N LYS A 123 -6.41 7.42 13.39
CA LYS A 123 -6.89 6.53 12.32
C LYS A 123 -5.90 5.42 12.08
N LEU A 124 -6.32 4.16 12.26
CA LEU A 124 -5.53 2.98 11.92
C LEU A 124 -5.89 2.50 10.51
N ARG A 125 -4.89 2.38 9.65
CA ARG A 125 -5.01 1.83 8.31
C ARG A 125 -4.17 0.57 8.22
N VAL A 126 -4.84 -0.57 8.13
CA VAL A 126 -4.17 -1.88 8.09
C VAL A 126 -4.35 -2.48 6.70
N SER A 127 -3.25 -2.92 6.11
CA SER A 127 -3.22 -3.67 4.85
C SER A 127 -2.74 -5.09 5.11
N ASN A 128 -3.50 -6.07 4.61
CA ASN A 128 -3.10 -7.47 4.63
C ASN A 128 -2.32 -7.78 3.34
N VAL A 129 -1.07 -8.17 3.46
CA VAL A 129 -0.14 -8.38 2.35
C VAL A 129 0.86 -9.50 2.67
N SER A 130 1.63 -9.95 1.67
CA SER A 130 2.72 -10.91 1.88
C SER A 130 3.85 -10.33 2.75
N THR A 131 4.70 -11.20 3.32
CA THR A 131 5.89 -10.78 4.09
C THR A 131 6.78 -9.83 3.30
N THR A 132 7.13 -10.18 2.07
CA THR A 132 7.97 -9.35 1.20
C THR A 132 7.34 -7.98 0.95
N GLN A 133 6.05 -7.94 0.62
CA GLN A 133 5.33 -6.70 0.38
C GLN A 133 5.20 -5.84 1.65
N ALA A 134 5.02 -6.47 2.82
CA ALA A 134 4.95 -5.75 4.09
C ALA A 134 6.28 -5.05 4.42
N ILE A 135 7.40 -5.74 4.22
CA ILE A 135 8.74 -5.20 4.41
C ILE A 135 9.02 -4.07 3.42
N GLU A 136 8.72 -4.28 2.14
CA GLU A 136 8.85 -3.25 1.10
C GLU A 136 8.02 -2.01 1.41
N ASN A 137 6.77 -2.18 1.85
CA ASN A 137 5.91 -1.07 2.22
C ASN A 137 6.51 -0.17 3.31
N VAL A 138 7.24 -0.76 4.27
CA VAL A 138 7.98 0.03 5.28
C VAL A 138 9.22 0.67 4.67
N ALA A 139 9.99 -0.05 3.87
CA ALA A 139 11.21 0.46 3.24
C ALA A 139 10.93 1.70 2.38
N VAL A 140 9.85 1.66 1.57
CA VAL A 140 9.45 2.81 0.73
C VAL A 140 8.55 3.80 1.47
N GLY A 141 8.28 3.57 2.78
CA GLY A 141 7.46 4.44 3.62
C GLY A 141 5.97 4.40 3.29
N ARG A 142 5.42 3.37 2.67
CA ARG A 142 3.97 3.14 2.52
C ARG A 142 3.30 2.72 3.81
N SER A 143 4.05 2.13 4.73
CA SER A 143 3.59 1.80 6.08
C SER A 143 4.58 2.32 7.10
N ASP A 144 4.08 2.67 8.28
CA ASP A 144 4.90 3.08 9.42
C ASP A 144 5.50 1.84 10.12
N PHE A 145 4.76 0.72 10.11
CA PHE A 145 5.15 -0.56 10.70
C PHE A 145 4.75 -1.73 9.81
N ALA A 146 5.51 -2.83 9.91
CA ALA A 146 5.14 -4.12 9.37
C ALA A 146 5.12 -5.20 10.46
N PHE A 147 4.10 -6.05 10.45
CA PHE A 147 4.00 -7.23 11.30
C PHE A 147 4.07 -8.46 10.42
N VAL A 148 5.16 -9.20 10.54
CA VAL A 148 5.47 -10.36 9.69
C VAL A 148 5.80 -11.58 10.52
N ALA A 149 5.62 -12.77 9.94
CA ALA A 149 6.09 -14.01 10.53
C ALA A 149 7.57 -14.21 10.16
N SER A 150 8.36 -14.74 11.10
CA SER A 150 9.73 -15.17 10.87
C SER A 150 9.76 -16.64 10.40
N PRO A 151 10.71 -17.06 9.55
CA PRO A 151 11.87 -16.30 9.10
C PRO A 151 11.56 -15.27 8.02
N ALA A 152 12.21 -14.10 8.10
CA ALA A 152 12.13 -13.04 7.10
C ALA A 152 13.45 -12.27 7.06
N GLU A 153 13.94 -12.00 5.86
CA GLU A 153 15.10 -11.13 5.66
C GLU A 153 14.69 -9.68 5.79
N ILE A 154 15.33 -8.95 6.70
CA ILE A 154 15.05 -7.54 6.96
C ILE A 154 16.20 -6.69 6.41
N PRO A 155 16.01 -5.97 5.31
CA PRO A 155 17.05 -5.15 4.72
C PRO A 155 17.35 -3.92 5.58
N GLU A 156 18.60 -3.48 5.59
CA GLU A 156 18.95 -2.18 6.16
C GLU A 156 18.28 -1.03 5.39
N PRO A 157 17.90 0.07 6.04
CA PRO A 157 18.11 0.41 7.46
C PRO A 157 16.98 -0.04 8.40
N LEU A 158 16.13 -0.97 8.00
CA LEU A 158 15.00 -1.43 8.83
C LEU A 158 15.50 -2.22 10.04
N LYS A 159 14.72 -2.17 11.11
CA LYS A 159 14.97 -2.93 12.34
C LYS A 159 13.77 -3.80 12.65
N SER A 160 14.01 -5.03 13.11
CA SER A 160 12.98 -5.94 13.58
C SER A 160 13.06 -6.18 15.07
N THR A 161 11.92 -6.42 15.69
CA THR A 161 11.80 -6.79 17.10
C THR A 161 10.86 -7.97 17.22
N PRO A 162 11.30 -9.10 17.80
CA PRO A 162 10.43 -10.25 18.02
C PRO A 162 9.35 -9.91 19.07
N LEU A 163 8.09 -10.23 18.76
CA LEU A 163 6.94 -9.90 19.61
C LEU A 163 6.30 -11.12 20.24
N ARG A 164 6.11 -12.20 19.47
CA ARG A 164 5.44 -13.43 19.92
C ARG A 164 5.99 -14.64 19.16
N LYS A 165 6.05 -15.80 19.82
CA LYS A 165 6.32 -17.10 19.19
C LYS A 165 4.99 -17.81 18.94
N PHE A 166 4.85 -18.47 17.79
CA PHE A 166 3.76 -19.35 17.44
C PHE A 166 4.33 -20.61 16.76
N ARG A 167 3.51 -21.62 16.60
CA ARG A 167 3.88 -22.87 15.94
C ARG A 167 2.84 -23.16 14.87
N ASP A 168 3.31 -23.53 13.71
CA ASP A 168 2.47 -24.13 12.70
C ASP A 168 2.23 -25.58 13.03
N ILE A 169 1.03 -26.07 12.74
CA ILE A 169 0.67 -27.47 12.90
C ILE A 169 0.22 -28.02 11.56
N LEU A 170 0.66 -29.22 11.27
CA LEU A 170 0.17 -29.95 10.11
C LEU A 170 -1.22 -30.51 10.40
N VAL A 171 -2.17 -30.20 9.51
CA VAL A 171 -3.52 -30.73 9.60
C VAL A 171 -3.77 -31.63 8.40
N GLY A 172 -4.18 -32.87 8.63
CA GLY A 172 -4.46 -33.86 7.60
C GLY A 172 -5.78 -34.61 7.85
N ASN A 173 -6.27 -35.28 6.83
CA ASN A 173 -7.42 -36.18 6.99
C ASN A 173 -6.98 -37.55 7.54
N ALA A 174 -7.94 -38.43 7.84
CA ALA A 174 -7.69 -39.76 8.41
C ALA A 174 -6.71 -40.64 7.61
N ARG A 175 -6.48 -40.39 6.33
CA ARG A 175 -5.50 -41.13 5.50
C ARG A 175 -4.07 -40.91 5.99
N TYR A 176 -3.80 -39.81 6.67
CA TYR A 176 -2.48 -39.39 7.13
C TYR A 176 -2.33 -39.56 8.64
N SER A 177 -3.18 -40.37 9.29
CA SER A 177 -3.16 -40.60 10.74
C SER A 177 -1.79 -41.15 11.24
N GLU A 178 -1.07 -41.87 10.39
CA GLU A 178 0.28 -42.40 10.70
C GLU A 178 1.33 -41.29 10.90
N LEU A 179 1.08 -40.11 10.35
CA LEU A 179 1.96 -38.94 10.52
C LEU A 179 1.66 -38.16 11.81
N SER A 180 0.61 -38.58 12.56
CA SER A 180 0.23 -37.92 13.80
C SER A 180 1.30 -38.15 14.89
N GLY A 181 1.78 -37.06 15.48
CA GLY A 181 2.80 -37.09 16.54
C GLY A 181 4.25 -37.07 16.07
N GLY A 182 4.51 -37.08 14.75
CA GLY A 182 5.83 -36.87 14.18
C GLY A 182 6.27 -35.40 14.21
N SER A 183 7.60 -35.18 14.23
CA SER A 183 8.18 -33.86 13.97
C SER A 183 8.70 -33.83 12.53
N TYR A 184 8.24 -32.86 11.75
CA TYR A 184 8.59 -32.73 10.34
C TYR A 184 9.22 -31.36 10.11
N GLU A 185 10.32 -31.32 9.37
CA GLU A 185 10.90 -30.08 8.85
C GLU A 185 10.15 -29.70 7.56
N LEU A 186 9.72 -28.46 7.49
CA LEU A 186 9.04 -27.86 6.35
C LEU A 186 10.02 -27.02 5.52
#